data_1bab96228c82b279bafe21c7d333d224
#
_entry.id   1bab96228c82b279bafe21c7d333d224
#
_cell.length_a   1.000
_cell.length_b   1.000
_cell.length_c   1.000
_cell.angle_alpha   90.00
_cell.angle_beta   90.00
_cell.angle_gamma   90.00
#
_symmetry.space_group_name_H-M   'P 1'
#
loop_
_entity.id
_entity.type
_entity.pdbx_description
1 polymer ?
#
loop_
_entity_poly.entity_id
_entity_poly.type
_entity_poly.pdbx_seq_one_letter_code
_entity_poly.pdbx_strand_id
1 'polypeptide(L)'
;MNNFNIKEKKKLHNIFLVLSGLFITNAIIAEILGTKIFDVSIIKDFSLSVGVVIWPVVFITTDIINEYFGKKGVKKVSYFTILLIVYVFIIIFLSTKLTPNSYWLDVNKFDNSGNAFNIDYAYNTIFMQSTGIIIGSIF
;
A
#
# COMPACT_ATOMS: atom_id res chain seq x y z
N MET A 1 -11.31 3.34 35.49
CA MET A 1 -11.50 2.14 34.63
C MET A 1 -12.93 2.16 34.15
N ASN A 2 -13.17 2.46 32.87
CA ASN A 2 -14.53 2.58 32.35
C ASN A 2 -15.21 1.21 32.30
N ASN A 3 -16.32 1.09 33.06
CA ASN A 3 -17.19 -0.10 33.02
C ASN A 3 -18.04 -0.12 31.74
N PHE A 4 -17.38 -0.27 30.60
CA PHE A 4 -18.09 -0.51 29.35
C PHE A 4 -18.80 -1.86 29.40
N ASN A 5 -20.09 -1.85 29.06
CA ASN A 5 -20.87 -3.05 28.86
C ASN A 5 -20.21 -3.96 27.80
N ILE A 6 -20.39 -5.27 27.89
CA ILE A 6 -19.81 -6.26 26.94
C ILE A 6 -20.15 -5.89 25.49
N LYS A 7 -21.36 -5.40 25.23
CA LYS A 7 -21.85 -4.97 23.92
C LYS A 7 -21.05 -3.76 23.37
N GLU A 8 -20.72 -2.81 24.23
CA GLU A 8 -19.92 -1.62 23.86
C GLU A 8 -18.46 -1.98 23.57
N LYS A 9 -17.87 -2.88 24.36
CA LYS A 9 -16.52 -3.40 24.12
C LYS A 9 -16.43 -4.11 22.78
N LYS A 10 -17.44 -4.91 22.42
CA LYS A 10 -17.50 -5.59 21.12
C LYS A 10 -17.63 -4.59 19.98
N LYS A 11 -18.45 -3.53 20.14
CA LYS A 11 -18.59 -2.47 19.15
C LYS A 11 -17.27 -1.73 18.91
N LEU A 12 -16.59 -1.32 19.99
CA LEU A 12 -15.28 -0.66 19.90
C LEU A 12 -14.23 -1.56 19.24
N HIS A 13 -14.22 -2.85 19.56
CA HIS A 13 -13.31 -3.80 18.93
C HIS A 13 -13.55 -3.90 17.40
N ASN A 14 -14.81 -3.98 16.99
CA ASN A 14 -15.15 -4.02 15.56
C ASN A 14 -14.73 -2.72 14.84
N ILE A 15 -14.94 -1.57 15.47
CA ILE A 15 -14.49 -0.27 14.91
C ILE A 15 -12.96 -0.26 14.76
N PHE A 16 -12.24 -0.73 15.78
CA PHE A 16 -10.78 -0.83 15.70
C PHE A 16 -10.31 -1.72 14.57
N LEU A 17 -10.95 -2.87 14.35
CA LEU A 17 -10.63 -3.78 13.25
C LEU A 17 -10.85 -3.12 11.88
N VAL A 18 -11.98 -2.43 11.69
CA VAL A 18 -12.27 -1.73 10.42
C VAL A 18 -11.26 -0.62 10.16
N LEU A 19 -11.00 0.23 11.15
CA LEU A 19 -10.01 1.31 11.02
C LEU A 19 -8.59 0.78 10.77
N SER A 20 -8.22 -0.29 11.47
CA SER A 20 -6.92 -0.95 11.25
C SER A 20 -6.81 -1.52 9.84
N GLY A 21 -7.87 -2.16 9.35
CA GLY A 21 -7.94 -2.67 7.98
C GLY A 21 -7.79 -1.56 6.94
N LEU A 22 -8.51 -0.45 7.11
CA LEU A 22 -8.39 0.73 6.24
C LEU A 22 -6.97 1.32 6.26
N PHE A 23 -6.39 1.50 7.45
CA PHE A 23 -5.02 2.01 7.59
C PHE A 23 -4.01 1.12 6.87
N ILE A 24 -4.02 -0.18 7.15
CA ILE A 24 -3.08 -1.16 6.58
C ILE A 24 -3.23 -1.21 5.05
N THR A 25 -4.46 -1.31 4.55
CA THR A 25 -4.73 -1.41 3.11
C THR A 25 -4.24 -0.17 2.38
N ASN A 26 -4.58 1.04 2.88
CA ASN A 26 -4.16 2.27 2.24
C ASN A 26 -2.64 2.47 2.32
N ALA A 27 -1.98 2.11 3.43
CA ALA A 27 -0.54 2.17 3.55
C ALA A 27 0.15 1.26 2.50
N ILE A 28 -0.27 0.00 2.36
CA ILE A 28 0.28 -0.92 1.37
C ILE A 28 0.06 -0.41 -0.06
N ILE A 29 -1.16 0.07 -0.38
CA ILE A 29 -1.48 0.60 -1.70
C ILE A 29 -0.64 1.85 -2.00
N ALA A 30 -0.45 2.75 -1.03
CA ALA A 30 0.36 3.95 -1.18
C ALA A 30 1.82 3.61 -1.56
N GLU A 31 2.39 2.58 -0.95
CA GLU A 31 3.74 2.12 -1.26
C GLU A 31 3.83 1.51 -2.67
N ILE A 32 2.89 0.64 -3.06
CA ILE A 32 2.88 0.00 -4.38
C ILE A 32 2.67 1.04 -5.49
N LEU A 33 1.71 1.95 -5.33
CA LEU A 33 1.42 3.00 -6.31
C LEU A 33 2.44 4.14 -6.28
N GLY A 34 3.23 4.24 -5.22
CA GLY A 34 4.28 5.24 -5.05
C GLY A 34 5.35 5.24 -6.14
N THR A 35 5.48 4.14 -6.87
CA THR A 35 6.41 4.01 -8.01
C THR A 35 6.03 4.89 -9.20
N LYS A 36 4.75 5.23 -9.36
CA LYS A 36 4.28 6.09 -10.44
C LYS A 36 4.37 7.56 -10.04
N ILE A 37 5.04 8.35 -10.87
CA ILE A 37 5.11 9.81 -10.75
C ILE A 37 4.15 10.42 -11.78
N PHE A 38 3.46 11.48 -11.41
CA PHE A 38 2.58 12.24 -12.30
C PHE A 38 2.81 13.75 -12.14
N ASP A 39 2.58 14.49 -13.21
CA ASP A 39 2.72 15.93 -13.22
C ASP A 39 1.42 16.61 -12.80
N VAL A 40 1.54 17.61 -11.92
CA VAL A 40 0.41 18.42 -11.47
C VAL A 40 0.23 19.57 -12.45
N SER A 41 -0.75 19.47 -13.34
CA SER A 41 -0.98 20.40 -14.45
C SER A 41 -1.17 21.86 -14.04
N ILE A 42 -1.51 22.13 -12.77
CA ILE A 42 -1.75 23.48 -12.23
C ILE A 42 -0.45 24.20 -11.88
N ILE A 43 0.62 23.45 -11.57
CA ILE A 43 1.90 23.99 -11.13
C ILE A 43 2.98 23.52 -12.11
N LYS A 44 3.58 24.45 -12.84
CA LYS A 44 4.65 24.14 -13.79
C LYS A 44 5.82 23.47 -13.08
N ASP A 45 6.37 22.42 -13.70
CA ASP A 45 7.54 21.66 -13.23
C ASP A 45 7.35 21.02 -11.83
N PHE A 46 6.11 20.69 -11.44
CA PHE A 46 5.81 20.05 -10.16
C PHE A 46 5.21 18.66 -10.36
N SER A 47 5.97 17.64 -9.94
CA SER A 47 5.60 16.23 -10.05
C SER A 47 5.43 15.61 -8.67
N LEU A 48 4.46 14.70 -8.54
CA LEU A 48 4.15 13.97 -7.32
C LEU A 48 4.10 12.47 -7.56
N SER A 49 4.45 11.69 -6.55
CA SER A 49 4.16 10.25 -6.52
C SER A 49 2.66 10.01 -6.33
N VAL A 50 2.10 9.01 -7.03
CA VAL A 50 0.69 8.62 -6.87
C VAL A 50 0.40 8.19 -5.42
N GLY A 51 1.38 7.65 -4.70
CA GLY A 51 1.23 7.31 -3.28
C GLY A 51 0.79 8.50 -2.43
N VAL A 52 1.23 9.72 -2.75
CA VAL A 52 0.86 10.94 -2.00
C VAL A 52 -0.65 11.19 -1.99
N VAL A 53 -1.38 10.78 -3.02
CA VAL A 53 -2.84 10.95 -3.09
C VAL A 53 -3.57 10.13 -2.02
N ILE A 54 -2.96 9.02 -1.57
CA ILE A 54 -3.55 8.10 -0.59
C ILE A 54 -3.20 8.50 0.85
N TRP A 55 -2.07 9.16 1.06
CA TRP A 55 -1.61 9.54 2.40
C TRP A 55 -2.61 10.34 3.25
N PRO A 56 -3.42 11.27 2.72
CA PRO A 56 -4.46 11.93 3.52
C PRO A 56 -5.42 10.97 4.19
N VAL A 57 -5.81 9.88 3.52
CA VAL A 57 -6.69 8.84 4.11
C VAL A 57 -5.97 8.10 5.24
N VAL A 58 -4.68 7.82 5.07
CA VAL A 58 -3.85 7.20 6.11
C VAL A 58 -3.76 8.09 7.35
N PHE A 59 -3.52 9.41 7.18
CA PHE A 59 -3.44 10.36 8.28
C PHE A 59 -4.77 10.50 9.02
N ILE A 60 -5.88 10.71 8.30
CA ILE A 60 -7.22 10.80 8.91
C ILE A 60 -7.55 9.53 9.70
N THR A 61 -7.25 8.36 9.13
CA THR A 61 -7.48 7.08 9.83
C THR A 61 -6.62 6.97 11.08
N THR A 62 -5.37 7.43 11.04
CA THR A 62 -4.46 7.44 12.19
C THR A 62 -4.99 8.36 13.29
N ASP A 63 -5.49 9.55 12.94
CA ASP A 63 -6.03 10.50 13.90
C ASP A 63 -7.28 9.94 14.59
N ILE A 64 -8.17 9.30 13.83
CA ILE A 64 -9.35 8.64 14.39
C ILE A 64 -8.93 7.50 15.34
N ILE A 65 -7.96 6.66 14.95
CA ILE A 65 -7.45 5.59 15.82
C ILE A 65 -6.84 6.21 17.11
N ASN A 66 -6.10 7.30 16.99
CA ASN A 66 -5.48 7.97 18.13
C ASN A 66 -6.53 8.55 19.10
N GLU A 67 -7.60 9.13 18.57
CA GLU A 67 -8.66 9.73 19.38
C GLU A 67 -9.43 8.67 20.18
N TYR A 68 -9.82 7.56 19.55
CA TYR A 68 -10.64 6.52 20.20
C TYR A 68 -9.85 5.47 20.97
N PHE A 69 -8.63 5.16 20.56
CA PHE A 69 -7.81 4.05 21.11
C PHE A 69 -6.46 4.51 21.66
N GLY A 70 -6.17 5.82 21.56
CA GLY A 70 -4.97 6.45 22.09
C GLY A 70 -3.66 5.97 21.42
N LYS A 71 -2.54 6.47 21.91
CA LYS A 71 -1.19 6.16 21.41
C LYS A 71 -0.88 4.66 21.34
N LYS A 72 -1.42 3.86 22.27
CA LYS A 72 -1.22 2.40 22.27
C LYS A 72 -1.90 1.73 21.07
N GLY A 73 -3.10 2.20 20.69
CA GLY A 73 -3.81 1.74 19.52
C GLY A 73 -3.04 2.02 18.23
N VAL A 74 -2.60 3.28 18.06
CA VAL A 74 -1.79 3.69 16.90
C VAL A 74 -0.51 2.87 16.79
N LYS A 75 0.27 2.77 17.86
CA LYS A 75 1.50 1.96 17.86
C LYS A 75 1.27 0.52 17.44
N LYS A 76 0.21 -0.12 17.97
CA LYS A 76 -0.12 -1.50 17.64
C LYS A 76 -0.42 -1.67 16.14
N VAL A 77 -1.24 -0.78 15.58
CA VAL A 77 -1.58 -0.83 14.14
C VAL A 77 -0.35 -0.54 13.29
N SER A 78 0.45 0.47 13.63
CA SER A 78 1.65 0.85 12.87
C SER A 78 2.68 -0.28 12.82
N TYR A 79 3.01 -0.90 13.94
CA TYR A 79 3.95 -2.05 13.94
C TYR A 79 3.42 -3.23 13.13
N PHE A 80 2.13 -3.51 13.25
CA PHE A 80 1.51 -4.59 12.47
C PHE A 80 1.52 -4.26 10.97
N THR A 81 1.29 -2.99 10.61
CA THR A 81 1.37 -2.52 9.21
C THR A 81 2.76 -2.67 8.64
N ILE A 82 3.80 -2.28 9.38
CA ILE A 82 5.20 -2.45 8.94
C ILE A 82 5.50 -3.93 8.66
N LEU A 83 5.08 -4.83 9.57
CA LEU A 83 5.27 -6.27 9.38
C LEU A 83 4.56 -6.77 8.12
N LEU A 84 3.32 -6.32 7.86
CA LEU A 84 2.57 -6.71 6.68
C LEU A 84 3.17 -6.12 5.39
N ILE A 85 3.67 -4.89 5.43
CA ILE A 85 4.40 -4.29 4.30
C ILE A 85 5.61 -5.16 3.96
N VAL A 86 6.45 -5.49 4.92
CA VAL A 86 7.62 -6.36 4.71
C VAL A 86 7.20 -7.72 4.13
N TYR A 87 6.13 -8.33 4.65
CA TYR A 87 5.59 -9.57 4.13
C TYR A 87 5.17 -9.46 2.67
N VAL A 88 4.37 -8.44 2.32
CA VAL A 88 3.92 -8.19 0.93
C VAL A 88 5.11 -8.06 -0.02
N PHE A 89 6.18 -7.38 0.43
CA PHE A 89 7.37 -7.21 -0.42
C PHE A 89 8.17 -8.48 -0.62
N ILE A 90 8.28 -9.32 0.40
CA ILE A 90 8.89 -10.65 0.24
C ILE A 90 8.12 -11.43 -0.84
N ILE A 91 6.80 -11.43 -0.79
CA ILE A 91 5.97 -12.14 -1.79
C ILE A 91 6.14 -11.52 -3.19
N ILE A 92 6.10 -10.20 -3.30
CA ILE A 92 6.32 -9.50 -4.57
C ILE A 92 7.71 -9.81 -5.13
N PHE A 93 8.76 -9.71 -4.31
CA PHE A 93 10.11 -10.03 -4.72
C PHE A 93 10.24 -11.48 -5.21
N LEU A 94 9.66 -12.43 -4.49
CA LEU A 94 9.64 -13.82 -4.92
C LEU A 94 8.89 -14.01 -6.25
N SER A 95 7.78 -13.29 -6.45
CA SER A 95 7.00 -13.38 -7.70
C SER A 95 7.80 -12.91 -8.93
N THR A 96 8.68 -11.91 -8.78
CA THR A 96 9.55 -11.44 -9.87
C THR A 96 10.65 -12.44 -10.26
N LYS A 97 10.87 -13.48 -9.46
CA LYS A 97 11.86 -14.54 -9.73
C LYS A 97 11.24 -15.76 -10.42
N LEU A 98 9.93 -15.82 -10.54
CA LEU A 98 9.26 -16.93 -11.22
C LEU A 98 9.41 -16.79 -12.74
N THR A 99 9.70 -17.91 -13.40
CA THR A 99 9.81 -17.93 -14.86
C THR A 99 8.42 -17.73 -15.50
N PRO A 100 8.26 -16.75 -16.40
CA PRO A 100 6.98 -16.48 -17.02
C PRO A 100 6.54 -17.64 -17.93
N ASN A 101 5.23 -17.90 -17.97
CA ASN A 101 4.64 -18.91 -18.85
C ASN A 101 4.58 -18.38 -20.29
N SER A 102 4.89 -19.23 -21.28
CA SER A 102 4.89 -18.84 -22.69
C SER A 102 3.52 -18.37 -23.19
N TYR A 103 2.44 -19.03 -22.77
CA TYR A 103 1.08 -18.60 -23.10
C TYR A 103 0.77 -17.20 -22.57
N TRP A 104 1.16 -16.91 -21.32
CA TRP A 104 0.97 -15.59 -20.71
C TRP A 104 1.74 -14.49 -21.46
N LEU A 105 2.94 -14.77 -21.91
CA LEU A 105 3.73 -13.85 -22.75
C LEU A 105 3.07 -13.63 -24.11
N ASP A 106 2.55 -14.71 -24.74
CA ASP A 106 1.96 -14.66 -26.06
C ASP A 106 0.66 -13.84 -26.13
N VAL A 107 -0.21 -14.00 -25.15
CA VAL A 107 -1.50 -13.25 -25.12
C VAL A 107 -1.31 -11.78 -24.74
N ASN A 108 -0.16 -11.41 -24.19
CA ASN A 108 0.16 -10.05 -23.75
C ASN A 108 1.31 -9.41 -24.57
N LYS A 109 1.49 -9.83 -25.82
CA LYS A 109 2.54 -9.27 -26.71
C LYS A 109 2.33 -7.83 -27.09
N PHE A 110 1.10 -7.35 -27.04
CA PHE A 110 0.73 -6.00 -27.45
C PHE A 110 -0.01 -5.29 -26.32
N ASP A 111 0.22 -3.98 -26.22
CA ASP A 111 -0.56 -3.11 -25.35
C ASP A 111 -1.95 -2.83 -25.93
N ASN A 112 -2.80 -2.10 -25.19
CA ASN A 112 -4.15 -1.73 -25.64
C ASN A 112 -4.15 -0.83 -26.89
N SER A 113 -3.01 -0.28 -27.28
CA SER A 113 -2.82 0.57 -28.45
C SER A 113 -2.22 -0.20 -29.63
N GLY A 114 -1.95 -1.50 -29.46
CA GLY A 114 -1.36 -2.37 -30.50
C GLY A 114 0.16 -2.29 -30.64
N ASN A 115 0.86 -1.64 -29.72
CA ASN A 115 2.31 -1.58 -29.73
C ASN A 115 2.90 -2.83 -29.09
N ALA A 116 4.07 -3.27 -29.56
CA ALA A 116 4.80 -4.38 -28.98
C ALA A 116 5.13 -4.10 -27.50
N PHE A 117 4.78 -5.03 -26.62
CA PHE A 117 4.87 -4.89 -25.18
C PHE A 117 5.46 -6.15 -24.55
N ASN A 118 6.38 -5.96 -23.63
CA ASN A 118 6.92 -7.06 -22.82
C ASN A 118 6.36 -6.98 -21.41
N ILE A 119 5.32 -7.78 -21.15
CA ILE A 119 4.60 -7.77 -19.89
C ILE A 119 5.46 -8.24 -18.72
N ASP A 120 6.36 -9.21 -18.92
CA ASP A 120 7.24 -9.70 -17.86
C ASP A 120 8.26 -8.63 -17.45
N TYR A 121 8.84 -7.94 -18.42
CA TYR A 121 9.73 -6.82 -18.15
C TYR A 121 9.02 -5.69 -17.40
N ALA A 122 7.80 -5.32 -17.82
CA ALA A 122 7.01 -4.28 -17.17
C ALA A 122 6.63 -4.68 -15.74
N TYR A 123 6.17 -5.92 -15.54
CA TYR A 123 5.84 -6.48 -14.23
C TYR A 123 7.06 -6.40 -13.28
N ASN A 124 8.18 -6.95 -13.72
CA ASN A 124 9.40 -6.98 -12.91
C ASN A 124 9.91 -5.56 -12.60
N THR A 125 9.86 -4.63 -13.56
CA THR A 125 10.30 -3.25 -13.37
C THR A 125 9.46 -2.54 -12.32
N ILE A 126 8.13 -2.60 -12.42
CA ILE A 126 7.20 -1.94 -11.47
C ILE A 126 7.42 -2.47 -10.05
N PHE A 127 7.46 -3.79 -9.88
CA PHE A 127 7.57 -4.38 -8.56
C PHE A 127 8.96 -4.28 -7.94
N MET A 128 10.02 -4.26 -8.73
CA MET A 128 11.37 -3.99 -8.21
C MET A 128 11.54 -2.53 -7.78
N GLN A 129 10.93 -1.59 -8.50
CA GLN A 129 10.92 -0.17 -8.08
C GLN A 129 10.15 0.00 -6.77
N SER A 130 9.00 -0.65 -6.60
CA SER A 130 8.24 -0.65 -5.33
C SER A 130 9.11 -1.13 -4.17
N THR A 131 9.85 -2.22 -4.35
CA THR A 131 10.78 -2.74 -3.34
C THR A 131 11.83 -1.70 -2.92
N GLY A 132 12.37 -0.95 -3.89
CA GLY A 132 13.36 0.10 -3.62
C GLY A 132 12.81 1.26 -2.77
N ILE A 133 11.58 1.70 -3.04
CA ILE A 133 10.91 2.77 -2.28
C ILE A 133 10.73 2.37 -0.82
N ILE A 134 10.34 1.13 -0.56
CA ILE A 134 10.09 0.66 0.81
C ILE A 134 11.37 0.54 1.62
N ILE A 135 12.43 -0.01 1.03
CA ILE A 135 13.72 -0.02 1.70
C ILE A 135 14.12 1.42 2.09
N GLY A 136 13.87 2.39 1.19
CA GLY A 136 14.13 3.80 1.46
C GLY A 136 13.22 4.43 2.54
N SER A 137 11.99 3.93 2.73
CA SER A 137 11.05 4.45 3.74
C SER A 137 11.24 3.87 5.14
N ILE A 138 12.01 2.78 5.28
CA ILE A 138 12.34 2.17 6.58
C ILE A 138 13.58 2.83 7.22
N PHE A 139 14.44 3.45 6.43
CA PHE A 139 15.64 4.17 6.85
C PHE A 139 15.42 5.68 6.88
#